data_4c37b7d6db3a733cd33d02a415a72cfe
#
_entry.id   4c37b7d6db3a733cd33d02a415a72cfe
#
_cell.length_a   1.000
_cell.length_b   1.000
_cell.length_c   1.000
_cell.angle_alpha   90.00
_cell.angle_beta   90.00
_cell.angle_gamma   90.00
#
_symmetry.space_group_name_H-M   'P 1'
#
loop_
_entity.id
_entity.type
_entity.pdbx_description
1 polymer ?
#
loop_
_entity_poly.entity_id
_entity_poly.type
_entity_poly.pdbx_seq_one_letter_code
_entity_poly.pdbx_strand_id
1 'polypeptide(L)'
;MKGKVALHNLGCKVNAYELEAMQQMLEAAGYEIVPFAPGADVYVINTCTVTNIADRKSRQMLHRAKKMNPQAVVVAAGCYAQAQAGKEKIEADPSIDLIIGNNRKQNLVQILEDYRQGRATEDAVVDLAHGCSYEELSISRTEEHTRAYIKVQDGCNQFCSYCIIPYARGRVRSRRTADVVEEVRRLADSGCQEVVLTGIHLSSYGTDRKEEQETLLSLIEQVHSVEKIARIRLGSLEPGVITEEFVKTISALPRVCPHFHLSLQSGCTATLERMNRRYTAQEYREKCLLLRKYYDNPALTTDVITGFPGETEEEFQESMDFVDSIHFYETHIFPYSRREGTRAARMDGQVADPVKKERSRRLILLGQRHRREYMESFLETVREVLFEEQQTIDGKPFWTGHTMEYLKVAADSEESLENRRVLVRTTGFAGEEALTGEVLK
;
A
#
# COMPACT_ATOMS: atom_id res chain seq x y z
N MET A 1 25.62 -12.13 -19.56
CA MET A 1 24.80 -12.07 -18.34
C MET A 1 25.66 -11.50 -17.20
N LYS A 2 25.20 -10.47 -16.52
CA LYS A 2 25.95 -9.84 -15.40
C LYS A 2 25.81 -10.60 -14.07
N GLY A 3 24.94 -11.63 -14.01
CA GLY A 3 24.68 -12.45 -12.83
C GLY A 3 23.19 -12.60 -12.55
N LYS A 4 22.87 -13.42 -11.55
CA LYS A 4 21.50 -13.72 -11.11
C LYS A 4 21.10 -12.85 -9.94
N VAL A 5 19.93 -12.23 -10.01
CA VAL A 5 19.39 -11.38 -8.95
C VAL A 5 18.03 -11.90 -8.49
N ALA A 6 17.88 -12.04 -7.17
CA ALA A 6 16.60 -12.34 -6.54
C ALA A 6 16.12 -11.13 -5.74
N LEU A 7 14.86 -10.75 -5.91
CA LEU A 7 14.24 -9.61 -5.20
C LEU A 7 13.20 -10.11 -4.19
N HIS A 8 13.03 -9.35 -3.11
CA HIS A 8 11.99 -9.62 -2.11
C HIS A 8 11.37 -8.33 -1.59
N ASN A 9 10.03 -8.27 -1.62
CA ASN A 9 9.28 -7.12 -1.12
C ASN A 9 8.79 -7.33 0.31
N LEU A 10 8.97 -6.32 1.13
CA LEU A 10 8.34 -6.20 2.44
C LEU A 10 7.65 -4.84 2.54
N GLY A 11 6.41 -4.82 2.99
CA GLY A 11 5.72 -3.57 3.32
C GLY A 11 4.52 -3.24 2.43
N CYS A 12 4.43 -2.00 1.98
CA CYS A 12 3.24 -1.41 1.38
C CYS A 12 3.27 -1.43 -0.17
N LYS A 13 2.17 -0.95 -0.77
CA LYS A 13 2.02 -0.79 -2.24
C LYS A 13 3.12 0.08 -2.85
N VAL A 14 3.60 1.10 -2.12
CA VAL A 14 4.74 1.92 -2.56
C VAL A 14 6.02 1.09 -2.67
N ASN A 15 6.29 0.23 -1.68
CA ASN A 15 7.43 -0.68 -1.75
C ASN A 15 7.29 -1.70 -2.90
N ALA A 16 6.08 -2.18 -3.18
CA ALA A 16 5.84 -3.10 -4.30
C ALA A 16 6.19 -2.43 -5.64
N TYR A 17 5.67 -1.23 -5.89
CA TYR A 17 6.02 -0.44 -7.06
C TYR A 17 7.53 -0.20 -7.20
N GLU A 18 8.18 0.19 -6.09
CA GLU A 18 9.62 0.47 -6.08
C GLU A 18 10.44 -0.80 -6.39
N LEU A 19 9.99 -1.98 -5.91
CA LEU A 19 10.66 -3.25 -6.20
C LEU A 19 10.51 -3.62 -7.68
N GLU A 20 9.32 -3.47 -8.25
CA GLU A 20 9.05 -3.73 -9.66
C GLU A 20 9.89 -2.83 -10.58
N ALA A 21 10.02 -1.54 -10.23
CA ALA A 21 10.90 -0.62 -10.94
C ALA A 21 12.39 -1.04 -10.84
N MET A 22 12.84 -1.42 -9.64
CA MET A 22 14.21 -1.92 -9.45
C MET A 22 14.48 -3.20 -10.25
N GLN A 23 13.51 -4.10 -10.33
CA GLN A 23 13.60 -5.31 -11.14
C GLN A 23 13.79 -4.98 -12.62
N GLN A 24 12.94 -4.12 -13.19
CA GLN A 24 13.04 -3.74 -14.60
C GLN A 24 14.36 -3.03 -14.92
N MET A 25 14.88 -2.21 -14.00
CA MET A 25 16.21 -1.60 -14.15
C MET A 25 17.34 -2.65 -14.17
N LEU A 26 17.27 -3.67 -13.33
CA LEU A 26 18.25 -4.76 -13.29
C LEU A 26 18.20 -5.62 -14.57
N GLU A 27 17.01 -5.95 -15.04
CA GLU A 27 16.80 -6.66 -16.31
C GLU A 27 17.39 -5.88 -17.50
N ALA A 28 17.08 -4.57 -17.58
CA ALA A 28 17.62 -3.67 -18.60
C ALA A 28 19.15 -3.57 -18.54
N ALA A 29 19.74 -3.70 -17.36
CA ALA A 29 21.19 -3.74 -17.16
C ALA A 29 21.82 -5.11 -17.50
N GLY A 30 21.02 -6.13 -17.85
CA GLY A 30 21.50 -7.47 -18.28
C GLY A 30 21.66 -8.48 -17.15
N TYR A 31 21.02 -8.27 -16.01
CA TYR A 31 20.87 -9.26 -14.94
C TYR A 31 19.73 -10.23 -15.25
N GLU A 32 19.87 -11.48 -14.82
CA GLU A 32 18.81 -12.49 -14.85
C GLU A 32 18.03 -12.44 -13.53
N ILE A 33 16.70 -12.21 -13.60
CA ILE A 33 15.85 -12.25 -12.41
C ILE A 33 15.48 -13.71 -12.12
N VAL A 34 15.69 -14.12 -10.88
CA VAL A 34 15.42 -15.49 -10.42
C VAL A 34 14.56 -15.46 -9.15
N PRO A 35 13.84 -16.56 -8.85
CA PRO A 35 13.09 -16.68 -7.60
C PRO A 35 13.97 -16.45 -6.36
N PHE A 36 13.36 -15.93 -5.27
CA PHE A 36 14.04 -15.71 -3.99
C PHE A 36 14.36 -17.06 -3.31
N ALA A 37 15.40 -17.75 -3.85
CA ALA A 37 15.85 -19.08 -3.49
C ALA A 37 17.39 -19.14 -3.53
N PRO A 38 18.05 -20.21 -3.04
CA PRO A 38 19.49 -20.39 -3.18
C PRO A 38 19.95 -20.32 -4.63
N GLY A 39 21.10 -19.68 -4.88
CA GLY A 39 21.74 -19.65 -6.21
C GLY A 39 21.74 -18.29 -6.91
N ALA A 40 21.19 -17.24 -6.30
CA ALA A 40 21.37 -15.87 -6.78
C ALA A 40 22.75 -15.32 -6.38
N ASP A 41 23.31 -14.45 -7.22
CA ASP A 41 24.57 -13.73 -6.97
C ASP A 41 24.31 -12.43 -6.20
N VAL A 42 23.09 -11.92 -6.26
CA VAL A 42 22.62 -10.71 -5.55
C VAL A 42 21.23 -10.95 -5.00
N TYR A 43 20.99 -10.54 -3.78
CA TYR A 43 19.66 -10.48 -3.16
C TYR A 43 19.32 -9.03 -2.84
N VAL A 44 18.24 -8.51 -3.37
CA VAL A 44 17.71 -7.17 -3.07
C VAL A 44 16.46 -7.30 -2.22
N ILE A 45 16.50 -6.81 -0.99
CA ILE A 45 15.37 -6.83 -0.07
C ILE A 45 14.87 -5.38 0.12
N ASN A 46 13.69 -5.07 -0.43
CA ASN A 46 13.02 -3.80 -0.19
C ASN A 46 12.30 -3.86 1.16
N THR A 47 12.88 -3.21 2.16
CA THR A 47 12.56 -3.38 3.58
C THR A 47 11.48 -2.43 4.07
N CYS A 48 10.80 -2.83 5.15
CA CYS A 48 9.77 -2.03 5.82
C CYS A 48 10.16 -1.75 7.28
N THR A 49 9.69 -0.59 7.83
CA THR A 49 9.96 -0.17 9.22
C THR A 49 8.72 0.36 9.95
N VAL A 50 7.50 0.18 9.42
CA VAL A 50 6.27 0.75 9.99
C VAL A 50 5.99 0.20 11.41
N THR A 51 6.30 -1.08 11.66
CA THR A 51 6.14 -1.71 12.97
C THR A 51 7.41 -2.44 13.40
N ASN A 52 7.53 -2.77 14.72
CA ASN A 52 8.62 -3.61 15.20
C ASN A 52 8.65 -5.00 14.56
N ILE A 53 7.48 -5.53 14.22
CA ILE A 53 7.37 -6.80 13.48
C ILE A 53 7.94 -6.66 12.07
N ALA A 54 7.68 -5.53 11.40
CA ALA A 54 8.23 -5.26 10.07
C ALA A 54 9.77 -5.16 10.10
N ASP A 55 10.35 -4.49 11.10
CA ASP A 55 11.80 -4.45 11.31
C ASP A 55 12.38 -5.85 11.50
N ARG A 56 11.72 -6.67 12.36
CA ARG A 56 12.16 -8.04 12.59
C ARG A 56 12.12 -8.88 11.31
N LYS A 57 11.03 -8.80 10.55
CA LYS A 57 10.91 -9.50 9.25
C LYS A 57 11.97 -9.02 8.26
N SER A 58 12.24 -7.71 8.20
CA SER A 58 13.29 -7.16 7.34
C SER A 58 14.65 -7.79 7.65
N ARG A 59 15.07 -7.80 8.91
CA ARG A 59 16.33 -8.46 9.33
C ARG A 59 16.32 -9.97 9.04
N GLN A 60 15.22 -10.66 9.33
CA GLN A 60 15.13 -12.11 9.05
C GLN A 60 15.32 -12.43 7.57
N MET A 61 14.79 -11.60 6.66
CA MET A 61 14.96 -11.82 5.22
C MET A 61 16.38 -11.51 4.76
N LEU A 62 17.03 -10.47 5.29
CA LEU A 62 18.44 -10.16 5.02
C LEU A 62 19.36 -11.31 5.48
N HIS A 63 19.20 -11.78 6.71
CA HIS A 63 19.95 -12.94 7.24
C HIS A 63 19.67 -14.22 6.43
N ARG A 64 18.41 -14.44 6.03
CA ARG A 64 18.05 -15.59 5.18
C ARG A 64 18.76 -15.53 3.83
N ALA A 65 18.80 -14.38 3.19
CA ALA A 65 19.50 -14.18 1.92
C ALA A 65 20.99 -14.55 2.04
N LYS A 66 21.68 -14.02 3.06
CA LYS A 66 23.11 -14.33 3.29
C LYS A 66 23.34 -15.81 3.61
N LYS A 67 22.41 -16.45 4.32
CA LYS A 67 22.48 -17.91 4.61
C LYS A 67 22.28 -18.76 3.35
N MET A 68 21.43 -18.33 2.41
CA MET A 68 21.19 -19.05 1.15
C MET A 68 22.40 -19.05 0.23
N ASN A 69 23.14 -17.95 0.17
CA ASN A 69 24.43 -17.86 -0.52
C ASN A 69 25.36 -16.88 0.23
N PRO A 70 26.33 -17.40 1.02
CA PRO A 70 27.27 -16.56 1.76
C PRO A 70 28.16 -15.64 0.90
N GLN A 71 28.34 -15.98 -0.38
CA GLN A 71 29.14 -15.19 -1.33
C GLN A 71 28.30 -14.14 -2.09
N ALA A 72 26.97 -14.21 -2.00
CA ALA A 72 26.10 -13.25 -2.66
C ALA A 72 26.23 -11.86 -2.04
N VAL A 73 26.01 -10.84 -2.86
CA VAL A 73 25.83 -9.46 -2.42
C VAL A 73 24.38 -9.30 -1.91
N VAL A 74 24.23 -8.96 -0.63
CA VAL A 74 22.92 -8.71 -0.01
C VAL A 74 22.71 -7.22 0.14
N VAL A 75 21.69 -6.71 -0.56
CA VAL A 75 21.32 -5.31 -0.61
C VAL A 75 20.11 -5.07 0.29
N ALA A 76 20.26 -4.28 1.34
CA ALA A 76 19.16 -3.75 2.14
C ALA A 76 18.68 -2.42 1.55
N ALA A 77 17.48 -2.39 0.94
CA ALA A 77 16.88 -1.17 0.42
C ALA A 77 15.64 -0.78 1.23
N GLY A 78 15.17 0.46 1.09
CA GLY A 78 13.86 0.89 1.59
C GLY A 78 13.85 1.45 3.01
N CYS A 79 12.68 1.40 3.66
CA CYS A 79 12.40 2.18 4.88
C CYS A 79 13.23 1.75 6.10
N TYR A 80 13.45 0.43 6.30
CA TYR A 80 14.29 -0.03 7.41
C TYR A 80 15.75 0.36 7.16
N ALA A 81 16.25 0.16 5.94
CA ALA A 81 17.59 0.57 5.54
C ALA A 81 17.81 2.07 5.80
N GLN A 82 16.90 2.93 5.33
CA GLN A 82 16.95 4.38 5.56
C GLN A 82 16.91 4.76 7.05
N ALA A 83 16.00 4.17 7.83
CA ALA A 83 15.80 4.52 9.24
C ALA A 83 16.93 4.04 10.17
N GLN A 84 17.70 3.06 9.75
CA GLN A 84 18.81 2.49 10.51
C GLN A 84 20.19 2.88 9.98
N ALA A 85 20.29 3.50 8.81
CA ALA A 85 21.57 3.96 8.24
C ALA A 85 22.33 4.85 9.25
N GLY A 86 23.65 4.67 9.34
CA GLY A 86 24.50 5.33 10.32
C GLY A 86 24.38 4.79 11.75
N LYS A 87 23.61 3.74 11.99
CA LYS A 87 23.52 3.08 13.29
C LYS A 87 24.30 1.77 13.28
N GLU A 88 25.04 1.49 14.35
CA GLU A 88 25.85 0.30 14.52
C GLU A 88 25.07 -1.00 14.20
N LYS A 89 23.80 -1.04 14.55
CA LYS A 89 22.95 -2.22 14.37
C LYS A 89 22.79 -2.69 12.90
N ILE A 90 22.86 -1.81 11.93
CA ILE A 90 22.77 -2.19 10.50
C ILE A 90 24.15 -2.17 9.83
N GLU A 91 25.01 -1.24 10.26
CA GLU A 91 26.37 -1.06 9.69
C GLU A 91 27.30 -2.23 10.07
N ALA A 92 27.10 -2.82 11.26
CA ALA A 92 27.86 -3.96 11.73
C ALA A 92 27.20 -5.32 11.44
N ASP A 93 26.07 -5.36 10.71
CA ASP A 93 25.39 -6.63 10.39
C ASP A 93 26.11 -7.36 9.25
N PRO A 94 26.81 -8.49 9.52
CA PRO A 94 27.60 -9.19 8.51
C PRO A 94 26.76 -9.83 7.39
N SER A 95 25.44 -9.77 7.51
CA SER A 95 24.52 -10.27 6.49
C SER A 95 24.16 -9.22 5.44
N ILE A 96 24.65 -7.98 5.58
CA ILE A 96 24.33 -6.85 4.69
C ILE A 96 25.62 -6.35 4.07
N ASP A 97 25.68 -6.38 2.74
CA ASP A 97 26.84 -5.90 2.00
C ASP A 97 26.64 -4.45 1.48
N LEU A 98 25.37 -4.08 1.19
CA LEU A 98 25.00 -2.76 0.70
C LEU A 98 23.72 -2.25 1.37
N ILE A 99 23.73 -0.95 1.71
CA ILE A 99 22.57 -0.23 2.23
C ILE A 99 22.18 0.85 1.22
N ILE A 100 20.92 0.77 0.71
CA ILE A 100 20.38 1.76 -0.23
C ILE A 100 19.17 2.43 0.42
N GLY A 101 19.26 3.70 0.71
CA GLY A 101 18.18 4.49 1.29
C GLY A 101 17.01 4.73 0.34
N ASN A 102 15.93 5.28 0.87
CA ASN A 102 14.87 5.86 0.07
C ASN A 102 15.42 7.05 -0.74
N ASN A 103 14.87 7.27 -1.94
CA ASN A 103 15.35 8.31 -2.88
C ASN A 103 16.75 8.03 -3.51
N ARG A 104 17.19 6.74 -3.47
CA ARG A 104 18.43 6.28 -4.13
C ARG A 104 18.25 4.97 -4.89
N LYS A 105 17.03 4.43 -4.95
CA LYS A 105 16.73 3.18 -5.64
C LYS A 105 16.92 3.30 -7.16
N GLN A 106 16.69 4.47 -7.74
CA GLN A 106 16.97 4.76 -9.15
C GLN A 106 18.47 4.54 -9.52
N ASN A 107 19.35 4.60 -8.53
CA ASN A 107 20.78 4.40 -8.72
C ASN A 107 21.24 2.96 -8.39
N LEU A 108 20.31 2.01 -8.09
CA LEU A 108 20.63 0.66 -7.64
C LEU A 108 21.69 -0.03 -8.52
N VAL A 109 21.51 0.01 -9.83
CA VAL A 109 22.43 -0.67 -10.78
C VAL A 109 23.83 -0.08 -10.67
N GLN A 110 23.95 1.25 -10.68
CA GLN A 110 25.24 1.93 -10.57
C GLN A 110 25.92 1.65 -9.22
N ILE A 111 25.18 1.73 -8.11
CA ILE A 111 25.70 1.47 -6.76
C ILE A 111 26.19 0.01 -6.65
N LEU A 112 25.45 -0.94 -7.20
CA LEU A 112 25.84 -2.36 -7.21
C LEU A 112 27.11 -2.60 -8.03
N GLU A 113 27.26 -1.92 -9.18
CA GLU A 113 28.45 -2.04 -10.02
C GLU A 113 29.67 -1.38 -9.35
N ASP A 114 29.51 -0.23 -8.72
CA ASP A 114 30.57 0.45 -7.98
C ASP A 114 31.07 -0.41 -6.81
N TYR A 115 30.15 -1.01 -6.06
CA TYR A 115 30.48 -1.94 -4.99
C TYR A 115 31.31 -3.13 -5.50
N ARG A 116 30.88 -3.78 -6.60
CA ARG A 116 31.59 -4.91 -7.19
C ARG A 116 32.99 -4.58 -7.70
N GLN A 117 33.21 -3.30 -8.02
CA GLN A 117 34.52 -2.79 -8.47
C GLN A 117 35.38 -2.22 -7.32
N GLY A 118 34.90 -2.37 -6.06
CA GLY A 118 35.59 -1.83 -4.88
C GLY A 118 35.61 -0.31 -4.80
N ARG A 119 34.67 0.36 -5.51
CA ARG A 119 34.54 1.82 -5.42
C ARG A 119 33.64 2.21 -4.23
N ALA A 120 33.83 3.42 -3.72
CA ALA A 120 33.01 3.94 -2.62
C ALA A 120 31.53 4.08 -3.02
N THR A 121 30.61 3.74 -2.09
CA THR A 121 29.16 3.84 -2.26
C THR A 121 28.55 4.82 -1.24
N GLU A 122 29.31 5.89 -0.89
CA GLU A 122 28.95 6.82 0.20
C GLU A 122 27.62 7.55 -0.01
N ASP A 123 27.20 7.73 -1.27
CA ASP A 123 25.94 8.40 -1.63
C ASP A 123 24.72 7.47 -1.67
N ALA A 124 24.82 6.23 -1.20
CA ALA A 124 23.72 5.26 -1.25
C ALA A 124 22.58 5.58 -0.26
N VAL A 125 22.80 6.42 0.73
CA VAL A 125 21.79 6.92 1.66
C VAL A 125 21.88 8.45 1.76
N VAL A 126 20.74 9.14 1.63
CA VAL A 126 20.66 10.60 1.70
C VAL A 126 19.80 11.07 2.86
N ASP A 127 20.07 12.25 3.38
CA ASP A 127 19.19 12.91 4.34
C ASP A 127 17.91 13.39 3.64
N LEU A 128 16.77 12.83 4.04
CA LEU A 128 15.44 13.14 3.49
C LEU A 128 14.72 14.26 4.27
N ALA A 129 15.29 14.75 5.36
CA ALA A 129 14.69 15.81 6.17
C ALA A 129 14.72 17.17 5.45
N HIS A 130 15.73 17.40 4.60
CA HIS A 130 16.02 18.68 3.98
C HIS A 130 15.98 18.58 2.44
N GLY A 131 14.80 18.86 1.86
CA GLY A 131 14.68 19.29 0.46
C GLY A 131 15.20 18.34 -0.62
N CYS A 132 14.71 17.10 -0.68
CA CYS A 132 14.97 16.20 -1.81
C CYS A 132 13.87 16.33 -2.88
N SER A 133 14.23 16.21 -4.15
CA SER A 133 13.28 16.02 -5.26
C SER A 133 12.58 14.66 -5.17
N TYR A 134 11.49 14.48 -5.90
CA TYR A 134 10.87 13.17 -6.09
C TYR A 134 11.85 12.22 -6.79
N GLU A 135 11.92 10.97 -6.35
CA GLU A 135 12.72 9.94 -6.99
C GLU A 135 12.00 9.39 -8.22
N GLU A 136 12.55 9.63 -9.40
CA GLU A 136 11.94 9.17 -10.65
C GLU A 136 12.21 7.69 -10.88
N LEU A 137 11.22 6.89 -10.50
CA LEU A 137 11.10 5.48 -10.84
C LEU A 137 9.94 5.32 -11.82
N SER A 138 10.04 4.37 -12.73
CA SER A 138 8.96 4.04 -13.65
C SER A 138 8.95 2.56 -13.98
N ILE A 139 7.76 2.05 -14.30
CA ILE A 139 7.55 0.70 -14.80
C ILE A 139 6.95 0.75 -16.22
N SER A 140 7.28 -0.22 -17.04
CA SER A 140 6.77 -0.32 -18.42
C SER A 140 5.75 -1.44 -18.59
N ARG A 141 5.74 -2.39 -17.66
CA ARG A 141 4.82 -3.52 -17.58
C ARG A 141 4.62 -3.89 -16.13
N THR A 142 3.64 -4.70 -15.82
CA THR A 142 3.48 -5.35 -14.52
C THR A 142 3.53 -6.87 -14.68
N GLU A 143 4.10 -7.57 -13.70
CA GLU A 143 4.20 -9.03 -13.73
C GLU A 143 2.82 -9.69 -13.69
N GLU A 144 1.89 -9.13 -12.93
CA GLU A 144 0.53 -9.62 -12.80
C GLU A 144 -0.34 -9.30 -14.02
N HIS A 145 0.13 -8.48 -14.98
CA HIS A 145 -0.56 -8.00 -16.19
C HIS A 145 -1.94 -7.36 -16.00
N THR A 146 -2.57 -7.56 -14.86
CA THR A 146 -3.95 -7.16 -14.56
C THR A 146 -4.02 -5.81 -13.87
N ARG A 147 -3.22 -5.61 -12.81
CA ARG A 147 -3.21 -4.41 -11.97
C ARG A 147 -1.80 -3.91 -11.72
N ALA A 148 -1.59 -2.60 -11.90
CA ALA A 148 -0.32 -1.94 -11.58
C ALA A 148 -0.49 -0.93 -10.44
N TYR A 149 0.42 -0.95 -9.49
CA TYR A 149 0.59 0.16 -8.54
C TYR A 149 1.37 1.27 -9.22
N ILE A 150 0.97 2.52 -9.01
CA ILE A 150 1.69 3.69 -9.52
C ILE A 150 1.97 4.63 -8.35
N LYS A 151 3.23 4.74 -8.00
CA LYS A 151 3.69 5.67 -6.97
C LYS A 151 3.66 7.09 -7.54
N VAL A 152 2.74 7.91 -7.04
CA VAL A 152 2.58 9.31 -7.48
C VAL A 152 3.08 10.30 -6.43
N GLN A 153 3.28 9.85 -5.18
CA GLN A 153 3.65 10.70 -4.06
C GLN A 153 4.55 9.93 -3.08
N ASP A 154 5.51 10.61 -2.45
CA ASP A 154 6.38 10.08 -1.40
C ASP A 154 6.54 11.08 -0.24
N GLY A 155 6.95 10.57 0.93
CA GLY A 155 7.10 11.38 2.13
C GLY A 155 5.78 11.84 2.75
N CYS A 156 5.83 12.41 3.96
CA CYS A 156 4.64 12.85 4.70
C CYS A 156 4.98 13.97 5.68
N ASN A 157 4.12 14.99 5.76
CA ASN A 157 4.25 16.13 6.66
C ASN A 157 3.26 16.10 7.84
N GLN A 158 2.53 14.99 8.06
CA GLN A 158 1.51 14.91 9.11
C GLN A 158 2.11 14.75 10.51
N PHE A 159 3.24 14.06 10.65
CA PHE A 159 3.89 13.82 11.94
C PHE A 159 2.95 13.27 13.01
N CYS A 160 2.07 12.32 12.61
CA CYS A 160 1.26 11.58 13.58
C CYS A 160 2.15 11.03 14.69
N SER A 161 1.70 11.11 15.94
CA SER A 161 2.55 10.87 17.12
C SER A 161 3.16 9.46 17.18
N TYR A 162 2.55 8.47 16.51
CA TYR A 162 3.02 7.08 16.43
C TYR A 162 3.88 6.77 15.20
N CYS A 163 3.94 7.69 14.22
CA CYS A 163 4.41 7.35 12.87
C CYS A 163 5.89 7.66 12.68
N ILE A 164 6.64 6.67 12.20
CA ILE A 164 8.06 6.78 11.87
C ILE A 164 8.29 7.26 10.42
N ILE A 165 7.27 7.26 9.59
CA ILE A 165 7.39 7.49 8.15
C ILE A 165 7.98 8.88 7.78
N PRO A 166 7.62 10.00 8.43
CA PRO A 166 8.26 11.28 8.13
C PRO A 166 9.79 11.27 8.29
N TYR A 167 10.30 10.39 9.15
CA TYR A 167 11.75 10.23 9.39
C TYR A 167 12.40 9.23 8.42
N ALA A 168 11.64 8.23 7.94
CA ALA A 168 12.15 7.23 7.02
C ALA A 168 11.99 7.60 5.54
N ARG A 169 11.02 8.45 5.20
CA ARG A 169 10.72 8.87 3.83
C ARG A 169 10.78 10.38 3.60
N GLY A 170 11.00 11.16 4.66
CA GLY A 170 11.16 12.61 4.57
C GLY A 170 9.86 13.37 4.26
N ARG A 171 10.02 14.57 3.72
CA ARG A 171 8.93 15.50 3.40
C ARG A 171 8.14 15.07 2.17
N VAL A 172 6.93 15.63 2.03
CA VAL A 172 6.07 15.44 0.85
C VAL A 172 6.83 15.78 -0.42
N ARG A 173 6.76 14.86 -1.38
CA ARG A 173 7.27 15.01 -2.74
C ARG A 173 6.26 14.38 -3.69
N SER A 174 5.82 15.14 -4.68
CA SER A 174 4.85 14.70 -5.67
C SER A 174 5.52 14.49 -7.03
N ARG A 175 5.14 13.44 -7.71
CA ARG A 175 5.53 13.18 -9.09
C ARG A 175 4.75 14.10 -10.03
N ARG A 176 5.34 14.52 -11.13
CA ARG A 176 4.67 15.35 -12.13
C ARG A 176 3.51 14.60 -12.76
N THR A 177 2.38 15.26 -12.91
CA THR A 177 1.18 14.66 -13.51
C THR A 177 1.45 14.10 -14.90
N ALA A 178 2.21 14.82 -15.73
CA ALA A 178 2.56 14.39 -17.09
C ALA A 178 3.31 13.05 -17.09
N ASP A 179 4.27 12.86 -16.17
CA ASP A 179 5.09 11.64 -16.08
C ASP A 179 4.25 10.44 -15.59
N VAL A 180 3.29 10.69 -14.69
CA VAL A 180 2.33 9.67 -14.25
C VAL A 180 1.43 9.24 -15.42
N VAL A 181 0.86 10.18 -16.17
CA VAL A 181 -0.02 9.89 -17.30
C VAL A 181 0.70 9.14 -18.39
N GLU A 182 1.96 9.48 -18.68
CA GLU A 182 2.78 8.76 -19.65
C GLU A 182 3.04 7.31 -19.22
N GLU A 183 3.36 7.08 -17.95
CA GLU A 183 3.53 5.72 -17.43
C GLU A 183 2.23 4.92 -17.50
N VAL A 184 1.09 5.52 -17.15
CA VAL A 184 -0.24 4.89 -17.28
C VAL A 184 -0.52 4.51 -18.73
N ARG A 185 -0.15 5.34 -19.73
CA ARG A 185 -0.30 5.00 -21.15
C ARG A 185 0.55 3.78 -21.53
N ARG A 186 1.83 3.75 -21.13
CA ARG A 186 2.70 2.59 -21.39
C ARG A 186 2.15 1.31 -20.79
N LEU A 187 1.67 1.34 -19.55
CA LEU A 187 1.04 0.19 -18.90
C LEU A 187 -0.24 -0.24 -19.59
N ALA A 188 -1.08 0.70 -20.02
CA ALA A 188 -2.28 0.43 -20.79
C ALA A 188 -1.96 -0.23 -22.14
N ASP A 189 -0.91 0.23 -22.82
CA ASP A 189 -0.44 -0.35 -24.07
C ASP A 189 0.14 -1.76 -23.89
N SER A 190 0.67 -2.09 -22.70
CA SER A 190 1.12 -3.45 -22.36
C SER A 190 -0.02 -4.39 -21.92
N GLY A 191 -1.28 -3.92 -21.87
CA GLY A 191 -2.47 -4.72 -21.54
C GLY A 191 -2.94 -4.61 -20.09
N CYS A 192 -2.34 -3.74 -19.27
CA CYS A 192 -2.80 -3.51 -17.89
C CYS A 192 -4.21 -2.91 -17.89
N GLN A 193 -5.12 -3.50 -17.11
CA GLN A 193 -6.53 -3.11 -17.04
C GLN A 193 -6.84 -2.13 -15.90
N GLU A 194 -6.17 -2.25 -14.77
CA GLU A 194 -6.40 -1.44 -13.58
C GLU A 194 -5.11 -0.78 -13.09
N VAL A 195 -5.17 0.52 -12.79
CA VAL A 195 -4.09 1.23 -12.10
C VAL A 195 -4.53 1.64 -10.70
N VAL A 196 -3.62 1.51 -9.73
CA VAL A 196 -3.83 1.96 -8.35
C VAL A 196 -2.91 3.13 -8.08
N LEU A 197 -3.45 4.35 -8.05
CA LEU A 197 -2.68 5.53 -7.67
C LEU A 197 -2.31 5.42 -6.18
N THR A 198 -1.04 5.35 -5.87
CA THR A 198 -0.55 5.13 -4.51
C THR A 198 0.49 6.16 -4.10
N GLY A 199 0.59 6.38 -2.80
CA GLY A 199 1.57 7.26 -2.18
C GLY A 199 1.69 6.94 -0.69
N ILE A 200 2.67 7.56 -0.06
CA ILE A 200 2.81 7.52 1.41
C ILE A 200 1.69 8.29 2.09
N HIS A 201 1.27 9.39 1.48
CA HIS A 201 0.13 10.20 1.90
C HIS A 201 -0.51 10.82 0.65
N LEU A 202 -1.29 10.01 -0.06
CA LEU A 202 -1.85 10.36 -1.37
C LEU A 202 -2.63 11.68 -1.34
N SER A 203 -3.34 11.98 -0.25
CA SER A 203 -4.06 13.23 -0.05
C SER A 203 -3.17 14.50 -0.02
N SER A 204 -1.85 14.35 0.09
CA SER A 204 -0.90 15.46 -0.02
C SER A 204 -0.32 15.63 -1.42
N TYR A 205 -0.78 14.88 -2.41
CA TYR A 205 -0.31 15.06 -3.79
C TYR A 205 -0.51 16.50 -4.26
N GLY A 206 0.53 17.08 -4.84
CA GLY A 206 0.54 18.45 -5.37
C GLY A 206 0.79 19.55 -4.34
N THR A 207 0.75 19.26 -3.01
CA THR A 207 0.91 20.31 -2.00
C THR A 207 2.30 20.93 -1.94
N ASP A 208 3.31 20.24 -2.48
CA ASP A 208 4.70 20.70 -2.65
C ASP A 208 4.93 21.38 -4.02
N ARG A 209 3.94 21.36 -4.93
CA ARG A 209 3.99 21.85 -6.31
C ARG A 209 2.90 22.90 -6.57
N LYS A 210 2.80 23.87 -5.67
CA LYS A 210 1.71 24.88 -5.70
C LYS A 210 1.73 25.77 -6.94
N GLU A 211 2.90 26.06 -7.46
CA GLU A 211 3.08 26.93 -8.64
C GLU A 211 2.52 26.26 -9.90
N GLU A 212 2.59 24.92 -9.99
CA GLU A 212 2.07 24.15 -11.11
C GLU A 212 0.57 23.88 -11.02
N GLN A 213 -0.07 24.23 -9.89
CA GLN A 213 -1.51 24.01 -9.62
C GLN A 213 -1.93 22.52 -9.75
N GLU A 214 -1.01 21.59 -9.63
CA GLU A 214 -1.30 20.16 -9.64
C GLU A 214 -2.00 19.75 -8.34
N THR A 215 -3.09 19.01 -8.46
CA THR A 215 -3.86 18.46 -7.33
C THR A 215 -4.14 16.98 -7.55
N LEU A 216 -4.50 16.26 -6.48
CA LEU A 216 -4.92 14.87 -6.62
C LEU A 216 -6.14 14.73 -7.56
N LEU A 217 -7.07 15.68 -7.51
CA LEU A 217 -8.24 15.68 -8.39
C LEU A 217 -7.84 15.83 -9.86
N SER A 218 -7.00 16.83 -10.19
CA SER A 218 -6.53 17.03 -11.56
C SER A 218 -5.71 15.86 -12.07
N LEU A 219 -4.93 15.18 -11.21
CA LEU A 219 -4.24 13.95 -11.56
C LEU A 219 -5.22 12.84 -11.94
N ILE A 220 -6.27 12.60 -11.12
CA ILE A 220 -7.29 11.58 -11.38
C ILE A 220 -7.99 11.85 -12.72
N GLU A 221 -8.38 13.10 -13.01
CA GLU A 221 -9.00 13.49 -14.28
C GLU A 221 -8.09 13.20 -15.47
N GLN A 222 -6.80 13.55 -15.36
CA GLN A 222 -5.84 13.31 -16.45
C GLN A 222 -5.55 11.82 -16.64
N VAL A 223 -5.42 11.04 -15.58
CA VAL A 223 -5.30 9.57 -15.68
C VAL A 223 -6.57 8.97 -16.29
N HIS A 224 -7.74 9.48 -15.91
CA HIS A 224 -9.01 9.07 -16.49
C HIS A 224 -9.09 9.36 -18.00
N SER A 225 -8.35 10.33 -18.54
CA SER A 225 -8.31 10.58 -19.98
C SER A 225 -7.59 9.50 -20.80
N VAL A 226 -6.86 8.58 -20.15
CA VAL A 226 -6.20 7.44 -20.81
C VAL A 226 -7.23 6.35 -21.11
N GLU A 227 -7.74 6.31 -22.34
CA GLU A 227 -8.92 5.50 -22.72
C GLU A 227 -8.75 3.99 -22.50
N LYS A 228 -7.53 3.46 -22.71
CA LYS A 228 -7.25 2.02 -22.59
C LYS A 228 -7.24 1.50 -21.15
N ILE A 229 -7.12 2.37 -20.14
CA ILE A 229 -7.26 1.94 -18.75
C ILE A 229 -8.74 1.79 -18.41
N ALA A 230 -9.09 0.61 -17.93
CA ALA A 230 -10.47 0.29 -17.60
C ALA A 230 -10.85 0.74 -16.19
N ARG A 231 -9.92 0.71 -15.24
CA ARG A 231 -10.18 1.01 -13.81
C ARG A 231 -9.07 1.84 -13.20
N ILE A 232 -9.47 2.81 -12.38
CA ILE A 232 -8.60 3.67 -11.58
C ILE A 232 -9.00 3.49 -10.12
N ARG A 233 -8.11 2.94 -9.33
CA ARG A 233 -8.31 2.77 -7.89
C ARG A 233 -7.42 3.73 -7.11
N LEU A 234 -7.93 4.27 -6.02
CA LEU A 234 -7.19 5.18 -5.16
C LEU A 234 -6.58 4.39 -4.00
N GLY A 235 -5.35 4.70 -3.65
CA GLY A 235 -4.72 4.27 -2.41
C GLY A 235 -5.36 4.95 -1.20
N SER A 236 -4.71 4.83 -0.04
CA SER A 236 -5.24 5.39 1.21
C SER A 236 -5.40 6.91 1.17
N LEU A 237 -6.57 7.37 1.56
CA LEU A 237 -6.94 8.78 1.63
C LEU A 237 -7.10 9.22 3.08
N GLU A 238 -6.90 10.51 3.33
CA GLU A 238 -7.34 11.15 4.57
C GLU A 238 -8.68 11.88 4.39
N PRO A 239 -9.48 12.01 5.47
CA PRO A 239 -10.79 12.64 5.39
C PRO A 239 -10.78 14.06 4.79
N GLY A 240 -9.68 14.81 5.00
CA GLY A 240 -9.57 16.20 4.54
C GLY A 240 -9.67 16.39 3.02
N VAL A 241 -9.33 15.38 2.20
CA VAL A 241 -9.45 15.47 0.74
C VAL A 241 -10.88 15.21 0.25
N ILE A 242 -11.71 14.58 1.08
CA ILE A 242 -13.10 14.24 0.75
C ILE A 242 -13.99 15.50 0.90
N THR A 243 -13.97 16.34 -0.11
CA THR A 243 -14.83 17.53 -0.24
C THR A 243 -15.99 17.24 -1.18
N GLU A 244 -17.06 18.06 -1.12
CA GLU A 244 -18.21 17.95 -2.03
C GLU A 244 -17.76 18.00 -3.50
N GLU A 245 -16.86 18.94 -3.84
CA GLU A 245 -16.29 19.08 -5.18
C GLU A 245 -15.53 17.81 -5.59
N PHE A 246 -14.63 17.31 -4.73
CA PHE A 246 -13.86 16.12 -5.01
C PHE A 246 -14.76 14.92 -5.29
N VAL A 247 -15.72 14.63 -4.38
CA VAL A 247 -16.60 13.46 -4.51
C VAL A 247 -17.51 13.58 -5.74
N LYS A 248 -18.09 14.76 -5.97
CA LYS A 248 -18.94 15.03 -7.14
C LYS A 248 -18.18 14.82 -8.44
N THR A 249 -16.94 15.29 -8.53
CA THR A 249 -16.13 15.15 -9.74
C THR A 249 -15.75 13.69 -9.96
N ILE A 250 -15.19 13.01 -8.96
CA ILE A 250 -14.77 11.60 -9.14
C ILE A 250 -15.94 10.64 -9.37
N SER A 251 -17.14 10.93 -8.84
CA SER A 251 -18.33 10.13 -9.09
C SER A 251 -18.86 10.23 -10.53
N ALA A 252 -18.52 11.32 -11.24
CA ALA A 252 -18.81 11.48 -12.65
C ALA A 252 -17.78 10.79 -13.57
N LEU A 253 -16.72 10.22 -13.04
CA LEU A 253 -15.65 9.51 -13.76
C LEU A 253 -15.87 7.98 -13.67
N PRO A 254 -16.51 7.34 -14.65
CA PRO A 254 -17.01 5.96 -14.54
C PRO A 254 -15.91 4.89 -14.36
N ARG A 255 -14.65 5.22 -14.63
CA ARG A 255 -13.51 4.30 -14.43
C ARG A 255 -12.89 4.41 -13.03
N VAL A 256 -13.29 5.41 -12.22
CA VAL A 256 -12.86 5.51 -10.82
C VAL A 256 -13.65 4.51 -9.99
N CYS A 257 -12.93 3.59 -9.35
CA CYS A 257 -13.54 2.53 -8.55
C CYS A 257 -14.24 3.08 -7.30
N PRO A 258 -15.50 2.68 -7.00
CA PRO A 258 -16.22 3.07 -5.78
C PRO A 258 -15.70 2.31 -4.55
N HIS A 259 -14.39 2.35 -4.34
CA HIS A 259 -13.66 1.76 -3.22
C HIS A 259 -12.76 2.81 -2.60
N PHE A 260 -12.99 3.15 -1.34
CA PHE A 260 -12.29 4.22 -0.64
C PHE A 260 -11.71 3.72 0.67
N HIS A 261 -10.39 3.65 0.73
CA HIS A 261 -9.70 3.41 1.99
C HIS A 261 -9.45 4.76 2.68
N LEU A 262 -10.21 5.04 3.75
CA LEU A 262 -10.07 6.25 4.56
C LEU A 262 -9.38 5.92 5.88
N SER A 263 -8.25 6.56 6.18
CA SER A 263 -7.47 6.29 7.40
C SER A 263 -8.16 6.89 8.63
N LEU A 264 -8.88 6.08 9.43
CA LEU A 264 -9.57 6.48 10.66
C LEU A 264 -8.61 6.56 11.86
N GLN A 265 -7.89 5.48 12.13
CA GLN A 265 -7.00 5.23 13.24
C GLN A 265 -7.69 5.03 14.61
N SER A 266 -8.70 5.83 14.97
CA SER A 266 -9.56 5.67 16.14
C SER A 266 -10.92 6.32 15.90
N GLY A 267 -12.00 5.74 16.42
CA GLY A 267 -13.32 6.36 16.43
C GLY A 267 -13.55 7.32 17.60
N CYS A 268 -12.60 7.44 18.53
CA CYS A 268 -12.66 8.39 19.66
C CYS A 268 -11.84 9.65 19.37
N THR A 269 -12.47 10.81 19.43
CA THR A 269 -11.83 12.12 19.13
C THR A 269 -10.66 12.41 20.08
N ALA A 270 -10.76 12.10 21.38
CA ALA A 270 -9.68 12.33 22.34
C ALA A 270 -8.44 11.50 22.00
N THR A 271 -8.62 10.27 21.53
CA THR A 271 -7.52 9.42 21.05
C THR A 271 -6.92 9.97 19.75
N LEU A 272 -7.73 10.44 18.80
CA LEU A 272 -7.27 11.09 17.57
C LEU A 272 -6.40 12.33 17.84
N GLU A 273 -6.77 13.16 18.81
CA GLU A 273 -5.99 14.33 19.24
C GLU A 273 -4.61 13.91 19.79
N ARG A 274 -4.56 12.89 20.65
CA ARG A 274 -3.29 12.34 21.15
C ARG A 274 -2.44 11.73 20.03
N MET A 275 -3.09 11.16 19.01
CA MET A 275 -2.44 10.67 17.79
C MET A 275 -1.92 11.79 16.88
N ASN A 276 -2.21 13.05 17.18
CA ASN A 276 -1.95 14.22 16.33
C ASN A 276 -2.65 14.12 14.97
N ARG A 277 -3.89 13.62 14.97
CA ARG A 277 -4.76 13.64 13.77
C ARG A 277 -5.46 14.98 13.67
N ARG A 278 -5.73 15.43 12.44
CA ARG A 278 -6.27 16.77 12.15
C ARG A 278 -7.74 16.73 11.80
N TYR A 279 -8.46 15.75 12.32
CA TYR A 279 -9.91 15.58 12.16
C TYR A 279 -10.48 14.91 13.41
N THR A 280 -11.75 15.13 13.65
CA THR A 280 -12.57 14.50 14.67
C THR A 280 -13.26 13.26 14.11
N ALA A 281 -13.77 12.38 14.98
CA ALA A 281 -14.60 11.26 14.58
C ALA A 281 -15.88 11.74 13.84
N GLN A 282 -16.48 12.86 14.26
CA GLN A 282 -17.66 13.42 13.60
C GLN A 282 -17.35 13.91 12.17
N GLU A 283 -16.26 14.65 11.96
CA GLU A 283 -15.84 15.07 10.62
C GLU A 283 -15.55 13.85 9.72
N TYR A 284 -14.94 12.81 10.27
CA TYR A 284 -14.72 11.55 9.51
C TYR A 284 -16.05 10.90 9.09
N ARG A 285 -17.04 10.84 9.99
CA ARG A 285 -18.39 10.33 9.68
C ARG A 285 -19.04 11.10 8.53
N GLU A 286 -18.94 12.41 8.54
CA GLU A 286 -19.48 13.28 7.49
C GLU A 286 -18.87 12.96 6.12
N LYS A 287 -17.57 12.63 6.06
CA LYS A 287 -16.91 12.21 4.82
C LYS A 287 -17.40 10.85 4.32
N CYS A 288 -17.63 9.90 5.21
CA CYS A 288 -18.25 8.61 4.85
C CYS A 288 -19.67 8.80 4.30
N LEU A 289 -20.48 9.65 4.93
CA LEU A 289 -21.84 9.96 4.47
C LEU A 289 -21.82 10.69 3.12
N LEU A 290 -20.85 11.59 2.92
CA LEU A 290 -20.68 12.28 1.65
C LEU A 290 -20.36 11.31 0.50
N LEU A 291 -19.49 10.34 0.70
CA LEU A 291 -19.23 9.30 -0.29
C LEU A 291 -20.49 8.47 -0.60
N ARG A 292 -21.25 8.08 0.43
CA ARG A 292 -22.51 7.33 0.26
C ARG A 292 -23.64 8.15 -0.38
N LYS A 293 -23.55 9.46 -0.37
CA LYS A 293 -24.50 10.34 -1.07
C LYS A 293 -24.32 10.30 -2.58
N TYR A 294 -23.08 10.13 -3.05
CA TYR A 294 -22.74 10.20 -4.48
C TYR A 294 -22.51 8.83 -5.13
N TYR A 295 -22.25 7.81 -4.35
CA TYR A 295 -22.04 6.45 -4.81
C TYR A 295 -23.08 5.49 -4.23
N ASP A 296 -23.59 4.60 -5.05
CA ASP A 296 -24.45 3.53 -4.59
C ASP A 296 -23.60 2.43 -3.92
N ASN A 297 -23.77 2.27 -2.62
CA ASN A 297 -23.10 1.28 -1.78
C ASN A 297 -21.56 1.18 -2.00
N PRO A 298 -20.79 2.28 -1.84
CA PRO A 298 -19.34 2.24 -2.05
C PRO A 298 -18.66 1.41 -0.96
N ALA A 299 -17.59 0.70 -1.34
CA ALA A 299 -16.75 0.01 -0.36
C ALA A 299 -15.92 1.01 0.44
N LEU A 300 -16.25 1.18 1.71
CA LEU A 300 -15.46 1.96 2.65
C LEU A 300 -14.59 1.03 3.48
N THR A 301 -13.28 1.23 3.44
CA THR A 301 -12.32 0.46 4.23
C THR A 301 -11.46 1.37 5.08
N THR A 302 -10.92 0.86 6.19
CA THR A 302 -10.17 1.69 7.13
C THR A 302 -9.14 0.92 7.93
N ASP A 303 -8.20 1.67 8.53
CA ASP A 303 -7.28 1.19 9.56
C ASP A 303 -7.69 1.69 10.94
N VAL A 304 -7.58 0.82 11.97
CA VAL A 304 -7.79 1.19 13.38
C VAL A 304 -6.64 0.68 14.23
N ILE A 305 -6.10 1.55 15.08
CA ILE A 305 -5.05 1.22 16.05
C ILE A 305 -5.69 1.05 17.42
N THR A 306 -5.45 -0.11 18.05
CA THR A 306 -5.93 -0.44 19.41
C THR A 306 -4.83 -0.28 20.44
N GLY A 307 -5.19 0.20 21.64
CA GLY A 307 -4.27 0.34 22.75
C GLY A 307 -3.21 1.40 22.53
N PHE A 308 -3.61 2.52 21.94
CA PHE A 308 -2.78 3.71 21.86
C PHE A 308 -2.47 4.24 23.28
N PRO A 309 -1.30 4.87 23.56
CA PRO A 309 -0.98 5.39 24.88
C PRO A 309 -2.10 6.30 25.44
N GLY A 310 -2.55 5.98 26.67
CA GLY A 310 -3.63 6.67 27.35
C GLY A 310 -5.04 6.30 26.89
N GLU A 311 -5.23 5.36 25.97
CA GLU A 311 -6.56 4.88 25.58
C GLU A 311 -7.23 4.13 26.73
N THR A 312 -8.32 4.66 27.26
CA THR A 312 -9.14 4.02 28.32
C THR A 312 -10.08 2.96 27.71
N GLU A 313 -10.81 2.22 28.56
CA GLU A 313 -11.83 1.29 28.05
C GLU A 313 -13.06 2.03 27.47
N GLU A 314 -13.41 3.16 28.05
CA GLU A 314 -14.50 4.01 27.57
C GLU A 314 -14.17 4.58 26.17
N GLU A 315 -12.95 5.09 25.97
CA GLU A 315 -12.49 5.59 24.67
C GLU A 315 -12.42 4.47 23.62
N PHE A 316 -11.99 3.27 24.03
CA PHE A 316 -12.00 2.11 23.14
C PHE A 316 -13.43 1.71 22.79
N GLN A 317 -14.38 1.73 23.74
CA GLN A 317 -15.80 1.44 23.46
C GLN A 317 -16.41 2.50 22.53
N GLU A 318 -16.13 3.78 22.73
CA GLU A 318 -16.52 4.87 21.80
C GLU A 318 -16.01 4.58 20.38
N SER A 319 -14.75 4.14 20.26
CA SER A 319 -14.15 3.78 18.97
C SER A 319 -14.85 2.57 18.34
N MET A 320 -15.21 1.54 19.11
CA MET A 320 -15.99 0.40 18.63
C MET A 320 -17.37 0.80 18.14
N ASP A 321 -18.11 1.60 18.93
CA ASP A 321 -19.46 2.06 18.60
C ASP A 321 -19.43 2.92 17.33
N PHE A 322 -18.36 3.72 17.16
CA PHE A 322 -18.15 4.49 15.96
C PHE A 322 -17.95 3.59 14.73
N VAL A 323 -17.05 2.60 14.82
CA VAL A 323 -16.79 1.63 13.74
C VAL A 323 -18.06 0.87 13.37
N ASP A 324 -18.82 0.42 14.39
CA ASP A 324 -20.12 -0.25 14.18
C ASP A 324 -21.11 0.65 13.43
N SER A 325 -21.20 1.92 13.81
CA SER A 325 -22.14 2.87 13.20
C SER A 325 -21.81 3.26 11.74
N ILE A 326 -20.54 3.12 11.31
CA ILE A 326 -20.15 3.40 9.92
C ILE A 326 -20.38 2.21 9.00
N HIS A 327 -20.34 0.98 9.49
CA HIS A 327 -20.42 -0.23 8.67
C HIS A 327 -19.39 -0.24 7.54
N PHE A 328 -18.12 -0.39 7.90
CA PHE A 328 -17.05 -0.54 6.91
C PHE A 328 -17.11 -1.90 6.24
N TYR A 329 -16.81 -1.95 4.94
CA TYR A 329 -16.58 -3.22 4.24
C TYR A 329 -15.40 -3.96 4.85
N GLU A 330 -14.26 -3.29 5.05
CA GLU A 330 -13.10 -3.89 5.72
C GLU A 330 -12.50 -2.93 6.74
N THR A 331 -12.10 -3.51 7.88
CA THR A 331 -11.42 -2.79 8.94
C THR A 331 -10.13 -3.53 9.27
N HIS A 332 -8.98 -2.91 8.99
CA HIS A 332 -7.67 -3.45 9.32
C HIS A 332 -7.28 -3.03 10.73
N ILE A 333 -7.13 -3.99 11.63
CA ILE A 333 -6.88 -3.74 13.05
C ILE A 333 -5.41 -3.96 13.37
N PHE A 334 -4.80 -2.96 13.97
CA PHE A 334 -3.39 -2.99 14.39
C PHE A 334 -3.26 -2.69 15.88
N PRO A 335 -2.67 -3.59 16.69
CA PRO A 335 -2.26 -3.21 18.03
C PRO A 335 -1.16 -2.14 17.94
N TYR A 336 -1.23 -1.10 18.76
CA TYR A 336 -0.21 -0.06 18.79
C TYR A 336 1.19 -0.66 18.96
N SER A 337 2.09 -0.30 18.05
CA SER A 337 3.48 -0.72 18.06
C SER A 337 4.38 0.44 18.50
N ARG A 338 4.99 0.32 19.67
CA ARG A 338 5.90 1.33 20.22
C ARG A 338 7.15 1.48 19.36
N ARG A 339 7.22 2.57 18.55
CA ARG A 339 8.34 2.84 17.63
C ARG A 339 9.32 3.83 18.24
N GLU A 340 10.56 3.40 18.45
CA GLU A 340 11.63 4.29 18.89
C GLU A 340 11.77 5.50 17.96
N GLY A 341 12.00 6.69 18.55
CA GLY A 341 12.08 7.94 17.81
C GLY A 341 10.74 8.65 17.62
N THR A 342 9.61 7.98 17.83
CA THR A 342 8.27 8.60 17.74
C THR A 342 7.86 9.27 19.05
N ARG A 343 6.96 10.28 18.95
CA ARG A 343 6.42 10.97 20.13
C ARG A 343 5.64 10.00 21.02
N ALA A 344 4.78 9.16 20.44
CA ALA A 344 3.95 8.19 21.17
C ALA A 344 4.77 7.14 21.95
N ALA A 345 6.00 6.84 21.53
CA ALA A 345 6.86 5.93 22.27
C ALA A 345 7.31 6.46 23.63
N ARG A 346 7.21 7.80 23.84
CA ARG A 346 7.61 8.50 25.08
C ARG A 346 6.40 8.94 25.91
N MET A 347 5.18 8.73 25.42
CA MET A 347 3.96 9.06 26.17
C MET A 347 3.79 8.11 27.35
N ASP A 348 3.26 8.65 28.44
CA ASP A 348 2.80 7.87 29.58
C ASP A 348 1.53 7.08 29.22
N GLY A 349 1.09 6.18 30.11
CA GLY A 349 -0.12 5.41 29.91
C GLY A 349 -0.01 4.36 28.79
N GLN A 350 1.17 3.78 28.58
CA GLN A 350 1.36 2.67 27.63
C GLN A 350 0.44 1.51 28.00
N VAL A 351 -0.43 1.10 27.08
CA VAL A 351 -1.39 0.01 27.28
C VAL A 351 -0.67 -1.33 27.22
N ALA A 352 -0.99 -2.24 28.16
CA ALA A 352 -0.38 -3.57 28.22
C ALA A 352 -0.78 -4.44 27.01
N ASP A 353 0.15 -5.29 26.56
CA ASP A 353 -0.08 -6.13 25.35
C ASP A 353 -1.30 -7.06 25.45
N PRO A 354 -1.65 -7.68 26.60
CA PRO A 354 -2.89 -8.45 26.73
C PRO A 354 -4.15 -7.63 26.46
N VAL A 355 -4.19 -6.36 26.91
CA VAL A 355 -5.31 -5.45 26.68
C VAL A 355 -5.41 -5.09 25.20
N LYS A 356 -4.29 -4.74 24.54
CA LYS A 356 -4.25 -4.49 23.10
C LYS A 356 -4.76 -5.69 22.31
N LYS A 357 -4.35 -6.91 22.69
CA LYS A 357 -4.76 -8.15 22.03
C LYS A 357 -6.26 -8.38 22.17
N GLU A 358 -6.83 -8.16 23.35
CA GLU A 358 -8.26 -8.33 23.57
C GLU A 358 -9.09 -7.28 22.83
N ARG A 359 -8.68 -6.01 22.84
CA ARG A 359 -9.30 -4.94 22.06
C ARG A 359 -9.25 -5.24 20.56
N SER A 360 -8.09 -5.67 20.07
CA SER A 360 -7.96 -6.08 18.65
C SER A 360 -8.91 -7.21 18.29
N ARG A 361 -9.03 -8.23 19.14
CA ARG A 361 -9.93 -9.37 18.91
C ARG A 361 -11.38 -8.90 18.79
N ARG A 362 -11.84 -8.02 19.67
CA ARG A 362 -13.23 -7.47 19.64
C ARG A 362 -13.51 -6.74 18.33
N LEU A 363 -12.60 -5.84 17.90
CA LEU A 363 -12.74 -5.13 16.63
C LEU A 363 -12.64 -6.02 15.39
N ILE A 364 -11.79 -7.06 15.42
CA ILE A 364 -11.69 -8.04 14.32
C ILE A 364 -13.03 -8.76 14.14
N LEU A 365 -13.67 -9.21 15.23
CA LEU A 365 -14.99 -9.87 15.15
C LEU A 365 -16.06 -8.93 14.61
N LEU A 366 -16.04 -7.66 15.02
CA LEU A 366 -16.93 -6.64 14.49
C LEU A 366 -16.71 -6.43 12.97
N GLY A 367 -15.46 -6.28 12.57
CA GLY A 367 -15.09 -6.12 11.16
C GLY A 367 -15.46 -7.33 10.28
N GLN A 368 -15.33 -8.56 10.80
CA GLN A 368 -15.76 -9.77 10.09
C GLN A 368 -17.28 -9.77 9.87
N ARG A 369 -18.08 -9.36 10.87
CA ARG A 369 -19.53 -9.22 10.72
C ARG A 369 -19.87 -8.21 9.63
N HIS A 370 -19.33 -7.00 9.67
CA HIS A 370 -19.58 -5.94 8.68
C HIS A 370 -19.17 -6.38 7.27
N ARG A 371 -18.02 -7.04 7.14
CA ARG A 371 -17.56 -7.57 5.86
C ARG A 371 -18.58 -8.54 5.29
N ARG A 372 -19.07 -9.46 6.11
CA ARG A 372 -20.09 -10.45 5.71
C ARG A 372 -21.38 -9.77 5.27
N GLU A 373 -21.90 -8.83 6.06
CA GLU A 373 -23.12 -8.07 5.76
C GLU A 373 -22.95 -7.26 4.44
N TYR A 374 -21.79 -6.63 4.24
CA TYR A 374 -21.51 -5.92 3.00
C TYR A 374 -21.47 -6.87 1.79
N MET A 375 -20.81 -8.01 1.90
CA MET A 375 -20.78 -9.01 0.83
C MET A 375 -22.17 -9.56 0.53
N GLU A 376 -23.01 -9.81 1.55
CA GLU A 376 -24.39 -10.27 1.40
C GLU A 376 -25.25 -9.30 0.59
N SER A 377 -25.01 -7.99 0.72
CA SER A 377 -25.76 -6.98 -0.06
C SER A 377 -25.50 -7.05 -1.57
N PHE A 378 -24.51 -7.81 -2.01
CA PHE A 378 -24.20 -8.03 -3.43
C PHE A 378 -24.67 -9.37 -3.97
N LEU A 379 -25.28 -10.24 -3.15
CA LEU A 379 -25.83 -11.51 -3.64
C LEU A 379 -26.96 -11.24 -4.65
N GLU A 380 -27.06 -12.13 -5.66
CA GLU A 380 -28.01 -12.05 -6.76
C GLU A 380 -27.90 -10.78 -7.62
N THR A 381 -26.77 -10.06 -7.53
CA THR A 381 -26.50 -8.88 -8.36
C THR A 381 -25.55 -9.23 -9.51
N VAL A 382 -25.62 -8.44 -10.59
CA VAL A 382 -24.67 -8.53 -11.71
C VAL A 382 -23.57 -7.49 -11.52
N ARG A 383 -22.30 -7.95 -11.56
CA ARG A 383 -21.12 -7.10 -11.44
C ARG A 383 -20.09 -7.43 -12.51
N GLU A 384 -19.38 -6.42 -12.97
CA GLU A 384 -18.19 -6.63 -13.80
C GLU A 384 -17.02 -7.03 -12.88
N VAL A 385 -16.45 -8.20 -13.13
CA VAL A 385 -15.28 -8.73 -12.42
C VAL A 385 -14.06 -8.67 -13.35
N LEU A 386 -12.96 -8.11 -12.87
CA LEU A 386 -11.66 -8.21 -13.49
C LEU A 386 -10.96 -9.43 -12.88
N PHE A 387 -10.82 -10.49 -13.68
CA PHE A 387 -10.19 -11.73 -13.24
C PHE A 387 -8.66 -11.65 -13.31
N GLU A 388 -7.98 -12.24 -12.34
CA GLU A 388 -6.55 -12.12 -12.11
C GLU A 388 -5.84 -13.47 -12.25
N GLU A 389 -6.22 -14.45 -11.46
CA GLU A 389 -5.54 -15.74 -11.38
C GLU A 389 -6.49 -16.89 -11.04
N GLN A 390 -5.99 -18.13 -11.17
CA GLN A 390 -6.67 -19.29 -10.62
C GLN A 390 -6.24 -19.54 -9.17
N GLN A 391 -7.21 -19.77 -8.30
CA GLN A 391 -6.98 -20.16 -6.91
C GLN A 391 -7.79 -21.42 -6.56
N THR A 392 -7.21 -22.25 -5.70
CA THR A 392 -7.95 -23.40 -5.14
C THR A 392 -8.68 -22.97 -3.88
N ILE A 393 -10.01 -23.04 -3.89
CA ILE A 393 -10.90 -22.74 -2.75
C ILE A 393 -11.67 -24.03 -2.44
N ASP A 394 -11.60 -24.51 -1.20
CA ASP A 394 -12.26 -25.75 -0.75
C ASP A 394 -11.96 -26.96 -1.66
N GLY A 395 -10.73 -27.04 -2.17
CA GLY A 395 -10.25 -28.13 -3.01
C GLY A 395 -10.67 -28.08 -4.48
N LYS A 396 -11.33 -27.00 -4.92
CA LYS A 396 -11.73 -26.78 -6.32
C LYS A 396 -11.00 -25.57 -6.91
N PRO A 397 -10.56 -25.64 -8.18
CA PRO A 397 -9.98 -24.49 -8.87
C PRO A 397 -11.08 -23.50 -9.27
N PHE A 398 -10.86 -22.23 -9.02
CA PHE A 398 -11.69 -21.12 -9.46
C PHE A 398 -10.82 -20.03 -10.09
N TRP A 399 -11.36 -19.37 -11.10
CA TRP A 399 -10.86 -18.07 -11.50
C TRP A 399 -11.26 -17.05 -10.45
N THR A 400 -10.33 -16.27 -9.94
CA THR A 400 -10.59 -15.23 -8.94
C THR A 400 -10.25 -13.85 -9.49
N GLY A 401 -11.04 -12.87 -9.09
CA GLY A 401 -10.86 -11.49 -9.49
C GLY A 401 -11.64 -10.54 -8.59
N HIS A 402 -11.62 -9.26 -8.91
CA HIS A 402 -12.28 -8.25 -8.10
C HIS A 402 -13.27 -7.42 -8.90
N THR A 403 -14.37 -7.03 -8.23
CA THR A 403 -15.30 -6.02 -8.73
C THR A 403 -14.69 -4.62 -8.63
N MET A 404 -15.38 -3.60 -9.12
CA MET A 404 -14.96 -2.21 -8.92
C MET A 404 -14.98 -1.81 -7.43
N GLU A 405 -15.90 -2.34 -6.64
CA GLU A 405 -15.99 -2.18 -5.18
C GLU A 405 -14.91 -2.96 -4.42
N TYR A 406 -14.09 -3.73 -5.12
CA TYR A 406 -13.02 -4.57 -4.56
C TYR A 406 -13.53 -5.85 -3.86
N LEU A 407 -14.76 -6.27 -4.14
CA LEU A 407 -15.22 -7.58 -3.72
C LEU A 407 -14.49 -8.67 -4.49
N LYS A 408 -13.94 -9.64 -3.77
CA LYS A 408 -13.35 -10.82 -4.40
C LYS A 408 -14.47 -11.76 -4.88
N VAL A 409 -14.36 -12.19 -6.13
CA VAL A 409 -15.32 -13.13 -6.74
C VAL A 409 -14.58 -14.33 -7.29
N ALA A 410 -15.10 -15.51 -7.04
CA ALA A 410 -14.63 -16.78 -7.56
C ALA A 410 -15.64 -17.35 -8.55
N ALA A 411 -15.23 -17.61 -9.78
CA ALA A 411 -16.08 -18.17 -10.82
C ALA A 411 -15.46 -19.44 -11.42
N ASP A 412 -16.31 -20.41 -11.69
CA ASP A 412 -15.93 -21.62 -12.43
C ASP A 412 -16.00 -21.31 -13.94
N SER A 413 -14.94 -21.64 -14.68
CA SER A 413 -14.88 -21.49 -16.13
C SER A 413 -13.86 -22.42 -16.72
N GLU A 414 -14.25 -23.11 -17.81
CA GLU A 414 -13.33 -23.92 -18.61
C GLU A 414 -12.38 -23.05 -19.48
N GLU A 415 -12.82 -21.83 -19.82
CA GLU A 415 -11.98 -20.85 -20.53
C GLU A 415 -11.14 -20.06 -19.56
N SER A 416 -9.95 -19.63 -20.01
CA SER A 416 -9.14 -18.66 -19.26
C SER A 416 -9.85 -17.33 -19.12
N LEU A 417 -10.01 -16.88 -17.88
CA LEU A 417 -10.53 -15.56 -17.55
C LEU A 417 -9.40 -14.55 -17.19
N GLU A 418 -8.14 -14.98 -17.22
CA GLU A 418 -7.00 -14.14 -16.85
C GLU A 418 -7.02 -12.80 -17.63
N ASN A 419 -6.86 -11.70 -16.90
CA ASN A 419 -6.87 -10.33 -17.41
C ASN A 419 -8.13 -9.94 -18.22
N ARG A 420 -9.26 -10.64 -17.99
CA ARG A 420 -10.55 -10.36 -18.65
C ARG A 420 -11.53 -9.70 -17.68
N ARG A 421 -12.26 -8.72 -18.19
CA ARG A 421 -13.42 -8.13 -17.52
C ARG A 421 -14.68 -8.84 -18.00
N VAL A 422 -15.38 -9.46 -17.08
CA VAL A 422 -16.54 -10.31 -17.38
C VAL A 422 -17.68 -9.95 -16.46
N LEU A 423 -18.91 -9.92 -16.99
CA LEU A 423 -20.11 -9.78 -16.17
C LEU A 423 -20.41 -11.11 -15.47
N VAL A 424 -20.62 -11.02 -14.18
CA VAL A 424 -20.84 -12.17 -13.29
C VAL A 424 -22.07 -11.91 -12.42
N ARG A 425 -22.96 -12.88 -12.32
CA ARG A 425 -24.02 -12.87 -11.31
C ARG A 425 -23.49 -13.53 -10.04
N THR A 426 -23.45 -12.80 -8.96
CA THR A 426 -23.03 -13.33 -7.65
C THR A 426 -24.12 -14.21 -7.06
N THR A 427 -23.79 -15.42 -6.58
CA THR A 427 -24.78 -16.45 -6.21
C THR A 427 -24.62 -16.98 -4.79
N GLY A 428 -23.48 -16.79 -4.14
CA GLY A 428 -23.19 -17.32 -2.82
C GLY A 428 -21.80 -16.94 -2.33
N PHE A 429 -21.22 -17.81 -1.50
CA PHE A 429 -19.90 -17.59 -0.92
C PHE A 429 -18.94 -18.72 -1.30
N ALA A 430 -17.69 -18.36 -1.54
CA ALA A 430 -16.56 -19.25 -1.68
C ALA A 430 -15.59 -18.99 -0.50
N GLY A 431 -15.68 -19.84 0.52
CA GLY A 431 -14.99 -19.61 1.80
C GLY A 431 -15.50 -18.36 2.53
N GLU A 432 -14.63 -17.75 3.32
CA GLU A 432 -14.97 -16.54 4.12
C GLU A 432 -14.71 -15.22 3.37
N GLU A 433 -13.94 -15.27 2.28
CA GLU A 433 -13.35 -14.06 1.69
C GLU A 433 -13.85 -13.72 0.29
N ALA A 434 -14.57 -14.63 -0.37
CA ALA A 434 -15.01 -14.42 -1.75
C ALA A 434 -16.49 -14.75 -1.95
N LEU A 435 -17.09 -14.08 -2.92
CA LEU A 435 -18.40 -14.48 -3.46
C LEU A 435 -18.21 -15.52 -4.56
N THR A 436 -19.13 -16.47 -4.69
CA THR A 436 -19.26 -17.28 -5.92
C THR A 436 -20.01 -16.50 -6.98
N GLY A 437 -19.67 -16.74 -8.25
CA GLY A 437 -20.34 -16.08 -9.34
C GLY A 437 -20.49 -16.96 -10.59
N GLU A 438 -21.60 -16.77 -11.29
CA GLU A 438 -21.87 -17.35 -12.60
C GLU A 438 -21.50 -16.36 -13.69
N VAL A 439 -20.62 -16.78 -14.59
CA VAL A 439 -20.23 -15.98 -15.77
C VAL A 439 -21.43 -15.84 -16.71
N LEU A 440 -21.78 -14.60 -17.03
CA LEU A 440 -22.83 -14.29 -17.99
C LEU A 440 -22.24 -14.28 -19.41
N LYS A 441 -22.92 -14.98 -20.33
CA LYS A 441 -22.51 -15.05 -21.75
C LYS A 441 -22.90 -13.81 -22.54
#